data_85445c5c530b77f22e3a7b8b1804575d
#
_entry.id   85445c5c530b77f22e3a7b8b1804575d
#
_cell.length_a   1.000
_cell.length_b   1.000
_cell.length_c   1.000
_cell.angle_alpha   90.00
_cell.angle_beta   90.00
_cell.angle_gamma   90.00
#
_symmetry.space_group_name_H-M   'P 1'
#
loop_
_entity.id
_entity.type
_entity.pdbx_description
1 polymer ?
#
loop_
_entity_poly.entity_id
_entity_poly.type
_entity_poly.pdbx_seq_one_letter_code
_entity_poly.pdbx_strand_id
1 'polypeptide(L)' 'WLIKIAISAAGNHKRALVTHIKKAREAGVAEDEIKHALLLLIPTAGFPVFMKAYAVLNSIVD' A
#
# COMPACT_ATOMS: atom_id res chain seq x y z
N TRP A 1 -3.85 -10.25 0.33
CA TRP A 1 -2.74 -9.28 0.37
C TRP A 1 -3.22 -7.84 0.31
N LEU A 2 -4.15 -7.53 -0.61
CA LEU A 2 -4.56 -6.15 -0.82
C LEU A 2 -5.29 -5.56 0.37
N ILE A 3 -6.11 -6.36 1.05
CA ILE A 3 -6.84 -5.90 2.23
C ILE A 3 -5.87 -5.53 3.35
N LYS A 4 -4.88 -6.36 3.61
CA LYS A 4 -3.88 -6.10 4.64
C LYS A 4 -3.05 -4.86 4.32
N ILE A 5 -2.71 -4.68 3.06
CA ILE A 5 -1.98 -3.49 2.60
C ILE A 5 -2.81 -2.23 2.87
N ALA A 6 -4.09 -2.24 2.48
CA ALA A 6 -4.97 -1.10 2.68
C ALA A 6 -5.16 -0.76 4.17
N ILE A 7 -5.37 -1.77 5.01
CA ILE A 7 -5.52 -1.57 6.45
C ILE A 7 -4.27 -0.96 7.06
N SER A 8 -3.10 -1.49 6.69
CA SER A 8 -1.82 -0.99 7.21
C SER A 8 -1.58 0.46 6.79
N ALA A 9 -1.92 0.79 5.54
CA ALA A 9 -1.77 2.14 5.04
C ALA A 9 -2.73 3.11 5.74
N ALA A 10 -3.99 2.73 5.87
CA ALA A 10 -5.00 3.57 6.50
C ALA A 10 -4.70 3.82 7.98
N GLY A 11 -4.15 2.81 8.66
CA GLY A 11 -3.78 2.91 10.06
C GLY A 11 -2.41 3.54 10.32
N ASN A 12 -1.72 3.94 9.26
CA ASN A 12 -0.39 4.53 9.34
C ASN A 12 0.66 3.59 9.98
N HIS A 13 0.52 2.28 9.71
CA HIS A 13 1.46 1.27 10.18
C HIS A 13 2.53 1.02 9.13
N LYS A 14 3.53 1.90 9.08
CA LYS A 14 4.52 1.88 8.00
C LYS A 14 5.29 0.55 7.90
N ARG A 15 5.73 0.02 9.05
CA ARG A 15 6.51 -1.23 9.06
C ARG A 15 5.68 -2.40 8.54
N ALA A 16 4.43 -2.50 8.98
CA ALA A 16 3.53 -3.54 8.50
C ALA A 16 3.23 -3.36 7.02
N LEU A 17 3.05 -2.12 6.57
CA LEU A 17 2.81 -1.81 5.18
C LEU A 17 3.97 -2.29 4.29
N VAL A 18 5.21 -1.99 4.68
CA VAL A 18 6.38 -2.44 3.95
C VAL A 18 6.40 -3.97 3.84
N THR A 19 6.17 -4.66 4.96
CA THR A 19 6.17 -6.11 5.00
C THR A 19 5.09 -6.68 4.08
N HIS A 20 3.87 -6.17 4.17
CA HIS A 20 2.76 -6.69 3.36
C HIS A 20 2.96 -6.43 1.86
N ILE A 21 3.50 -5.28 1.49
CA ILE A 21 3.77 -4.99 0.08
C ILE A 21 4.84 -5.95 -0.45
N LYS A 22 5.92 -6.15 0.30
CA LYS A 22 6.99 -7.07 -0.13
C LYS A 22 6.46 -8.48 -0.32
N LYS A 23 5.67 -8.98 0.63
CA LYS A 23 5.07 -10.32 0.53
C LYS A 23 4.12 -10.44 -0.64
N ALA A 24 3.31 -9.40 -0.89
CA ALA A 24 2.40 -9.40 -2.02
C ALA A 24 3.16 -9.47 -3.34
N ARG A 25 4.24 -8.69 -3.49
CA ARG A 25 5.06 -8.73 -4.69
C ARG A 25 5.71 -10.10 -4.89
N GLU A 26 6.20 -10.71 -3.82
CA GLU A 26 6.78 -12.06 -3.89
C GLU A 26 5.73 -13.09 -4.30
N ALA A 27 4.48 -12.89 -3.90
CA ALA A 27 3.37 -13.77 -4.27
C ALA A 27 2.84 -13.54 -5.69
N GLY A 28 3.39 -12.57 -6.41
CA GLY A 28 3.01 -12.30 -7.79
C GLY A 28 1.93 -11.24 -7.97
N VAL A 29 1.57 -10.52 -6.92
CA VAL A 29 0.58 -9.44 -7.03
C VAL A 29 1.22 -8.28 -7.80
N ALA A 30 0.55 -7.79 -8.84
CA ALA A 30 1.09 -6.74 -9.68
C ALA A 30 1.12 -5.39 -8.95
N GLU A 31 2.12 -4.58 -9.28
CA GLU A 31 2.25 -3.23 -8.73
C GLU A 31 0.98 -2.41 -8.96
N ASP A 32 0.39 -2.52 -10.15
CA ASP A 32 -0.83 -1.77 -10.49
C ASP A 32 -2.00 -2.15 -9.59
N GLU A 33 -2.11 -3.41 -9.19
CA GLU A 33 -3.16 -3.86 -8.29
C GLU A 33 -2.98 -3.26 -6.90
N ILE A 34 -1.74 -3.19 -6.42
CA ILE A 34 -1.42 -2.58 -5.13
C ILE A 34 -1.72 -1.09 -5.18
N LYS A 35 -1.30 -0.41 -6.24
CA LYS A 35 -1.57 1.00 -6.44
C LYS A 35 -3.07 1.28 -6.45
N HIS A 36 -3.85 0.45 -7.14
CA HIS A 36 -5.30 0.60 -7.19
C HIS A 36 -5.91 0.52 -5.79
N ALA A 37 -5.48 -0.47 -4.99
CA ALA A 37 -5.96 -0.60 -3.62
C ALA A 37 -5.63 0.65 -2.80
N LEU A 38 -4.44 1.21 -2.96
CA LEU A 38 -4.05 2.42 -2.25
C LEU A 38 -4.85 3.65 -2.69
N LEU A 39 -5.21 3.74 -3.99
CA LEU A 39 -6.04 4.83 -4.49
C LEU A 39 -7.40 4.88 -3.80
N LEU A 40 -7.94 3.74 -3.41
CA LEU A 40 -9.23 3.67 -2.73
C LEU A 40 -9.20 4.27 -1.32
N LEU A 41 -8.01 4.55 -0.79
CA LEU A 41 -7.88 5.22 0.51
C LEU A 41 -8.27 6.69 0.45
N ILE A 42 -8.18 7.31 -0.72
CA ILE A 42 -8.40 8.75 -0.84
C ILE A 42 -9.76 9.19 -0.30
N PRO A 43 -10.89 8.58 -0.73
CA PRO A 43 -12.19 9.00 -0.22
C PRO A 43 -12.46 8.62 1.24
N THR A 44 -11.71 7.66 1.79
CA THR A 44 -11.96 7.16 3.14
C THR A 44 -10.96 7.72 4.16
N ALA A 45 -9.67 7.71 3.82
CA ALA A 45 -8.60 8.08 4.75
C ALA A 45 -7.91 9.39 4.37
N GLY A 46 -8.16 9.91 3.17
CA GLY A 46 -7.61 11.17 2.71
C GLY A 46 -6.39 11.03 1.81
N PHE A 47 -6.16 12.05 1.00
CA PHE A 47 -5.07 12.08 0.05
C PHE A 47 -3.68 12.00 0.71
N PRO A 48 -3.40 12.68 1.84
CA PRO A 48 -2.08 12.55 2.48
C PRO A 48 -1.74 11.12 2.88
N VAL A 49 -2.71 10.33 3.32
CA VAL A 49 -2.50 8.93 3.67
C VAL A 49 -2.11 8.14 2.42
N PHE A 50 -2.81 8.38 1.30
CA PHE A 50 -2.47 7.75 0.03
C PHE A 50 -1.03 8.10 -0.39
N MET A 51 -0.63 9.37 -0.29
CA MET A 51 0.69 9.81 -0.72
C MET A 51 1.80 9.12 0.07
N LYS A 52 1.62 8.97 1.39
CA LYS A 52 2.59 8.28 2.23
C LYS A 52 2.71 6.80 1.83
N ALA A 53 1.59 6.14 1.61
CA ALA A 53 1.58 4.74 1.21
C ALA A 53 2.18 4.54 -0.17
N TYR A 54 1.87 5.43 -1.10
CA TYR A 54 2.39 5.35 -2.45
C TYR A 54 3.92 5.55 -2.48
N ALA A 55 4.43 6.45 -1.64
CA ALA A 55 5.87 6.63 -1.49
C ALA A 55 6.55 5.34 -1.00
N VAL A 56 5.92 4.63 -0.07
CA VAL A 56 6.43 3.34 0.42
C VAL A 56 6.46 2.33 -0.72
N LEU A 57 5.38 2.23 -1.49
CA LEU A 57 5.32 1.31 -2.64
C LEU A 57 6.44 1.61 -3.63
N ASN A 58 6.63 2.87 -4.00
CA ASN A 58 7.67 3.27 -4.95
C ASN A 58 9.07 2.91 -4.44
N SER A 59 9.32 3.05 -3.14
CA SER A 59 10.63 2.73 -2.59
C SER A 59 10.93 1.23 -2.64
N ILE A 60 9.90 0.39 -2.63
CA ILE A 60 10.07 -1.06 -2.67
C ILE A 60 10.25 -1.55 -4.11
N VAL A 61 9.49 -1.02 -5.06
CA VAL A 61 9.52 -1.51 -6.44
C VAL A 61 10.62 -0.87 -7.28
N ASP A 62 11.16 0.23 -6.84
CA ASP A 62 12.31 0.88 -7.49
C ASP A 62 13.60 0.33 -6.91
#